data_466572ed1990de5e40650bf254675929
#
_entry.id   466572ed1990de5e40650bf254675929
#
_cell.length_a   1.000
_cell.length_b   1.000
_cell.length_c   1.000
_cell.angle_alpha   90.00
_cell.angle_beta   90.00
_cell.angle_gamma   90.00
#
_symmetry.space_group_name_H-M   'P 1'
#
loop_
_entity.id
_entity.type
_entity.pdbx_description
1 polymer ?
#
loop_
_entity_poly.entity_id
_entity_poly.type
_entity_poly.pdbx_seq_one_letter_code
_entity_poly.pdbx_strand_id
1 'polypeptide(L)'
;VHHFYHSVDRRKLIWMLAHKIKDKKYLKLTWEILQTCEQGLAIGFFICQWLANFYLESLDRYITTLDGVKYSVRYMDDIVLFGPNKKKLHRARKAIAEYLQKRLRLQMKGNWQVFPLKVRPLDYVGYRFYRDYTTMRRKNFLRFTRQCRKVRKKIERHQRIAYRTASGLLSRIGQLKHCDSVMARKKYVDPIGVRILKEVVRNESKRRQCAGKCVLAGGAA
;
A
#
# COMPACT_ATOMS: atom_id res chain seq x y z
N VAL A 1 5.57 12.36 -2.42
CA VAL A 1 6.22 12.84 -3.66
C VAL A 1 5.15 13.07 -4.72
N HIS A 2 5.30 14.12 -5.55
CA HIS A 2 4.33 14.45 -6.61
C HIS A 2 4.48 13.48 -7.78
N HIS A 3 3.36 12.87 -8.23
CA HIS A 3 3.33 11.89 -9.33
C HIS A 3 4.53 10.93 -9.39
N PHE A 4 4.88 10.35 -8.24
CA PHE A 4 6.14 9.65 -8.01
C PHE A 4 6.52 8.67 -9.14
N TYR A 5 5.67 7.72 -9.47
CA TYR A 5 5.96 6.70 -10.49
C TYR A 5 6.26 7.32 -11.86
N HIS A 6 5.52 8.35 -12.28
CA HIS A 6 5.78 9.05 -13.53
C HIS A 6 7.03 9.94 -13.49
N SER A 7 7.39 10.44 -12.31
CA SER A 7 8.50 11.39 -12.16
C SER A 7 9.86 10.72 -11.98
N VAL A 8 9.93 9.40 -11.87
CA VAL A 8 11.21 8.68 -11.72
C VAL A 8 12.03 8.80 -12.99
N ASP A 9 13.27 9.33 -12.87
CA ASP A 9 14.24 9.36 -13.95
C ASP A 9 14.84 7.97 -14.15
N ARG A 10 14.45 7.30 -15.25
CA ARG A 10 14.88 5.94 -15.58
C ARG A 10 16.38 5.83 -15.82
N ARG A 11 16.99 6.84 -16.46
CA ARG A 11 18.45 6.85 -16.71
C ARG A 11 19.21 6.88 -15.40
N LYS A 12 18.77 7.75 -14.49
CA LYS A 12 19.34 7.84 -13.14
C LYS A 12 19.12 6.53 -12.36
N LEU A 13 17.95 5.93 -12.45
CA LEU A 13 17.66 4.65 -11.80
C LEU A 13 18.60 3.54 -12.27
N ILE A 14 18.81 3.39 -13.58
CA ILE A 14 19.76 2.41 -14.14
C ILE A 14 21.19 2.72 -13.70
N TRP A 15 21.57 4.00 -13.69
CA TRP A 15 22.87 4.41 -13.18
C TRP A 15 23.06 3.99 -11.71
N MET A 16 22.06 4.22 -10.86
CA MET A 16 22.09 3.79 -9.45
C MET A 16 22.17 2.25 -9.33
N LEU A 17 21.43 1.52 -10.15
CA LEU A 17 21.48 0.04 -10.17
C LEU A 17 22.84 -0.47 -10.60
N ALA A 18 23.49 0.13 -11.60
CA ALA A 18 24.82 -0.26 -12.09
C ALA A 18 25.93 -0.16 -11.04
N HIS A 19 25.74 0.68 -10.00
CA HIS A 19 26.64 0.73 -8.86
C HIS A 19 26.50 -0.49 -7.92
N LYS A 20 25.32 -1.12 -7.90
CA LYS A 20 25.02 -2.29 -7.05
C LYS A 20 25.15 -3.61 -7.83
N ILE A 21 24.67 -3.65 -9.05
CA ILE A 21 24.57 -4.84 -9.89
C ILE A 21 25.53 -4.68 -11.07
N LYS A 22 26.47 -5.61 -11.19
CA LYS A 22 27.49 -5.58 -12.27
C LYS A 22 27.10 -6.37 -13.53
N ASP A 23 26.04 -7.17 -13.43
CA ASP A 23 25.55 -7.96 -14.56
C ASP A 23 24.91 -7.06 -15.63
N LYS A 24 25.61 -6.95 -16.76
CA LYS A 24 25.18 -6.13 -17.90
C LYS A 24 23.89 -6.66 -18.57
N LYS A 25 23.69 -7.99 -18.57
CA LYS A 25 22.48 -8.60 -19.16
C LYS A 25 21.26 -8.24 -18.34
N TYR A 26 21.37 -8.32 -17.01
CA TYR A 26 20.31 -7.90 -16.10
C TYR A 26 19.97 -6.42 -16.25
N LEU A 27 20.98 -5.54 -16.33
CA LEU A 27 20.77 -4.11 -16.51
C LEU A 27 20.08 -3.79 -17.83
N LYS A 28 20.49 -4.47 -18.92
CA LYS A 28 19.87 -4.35 -20.24
C LYS A 28 18.40 -4.77 -20.21
N LEU A 29 18.10 -5.96 -19.68
CA LEU A 29 16.72 -6.43 -19.53
C LEU A 29 15.87 -5.48 -18.69
N THR A 30 16.41 -4.99 -17.58
CA THR A 30 15.70 -4.02 -16.73
C THR A 30 15.42 -2.73 -17.49
N TRP A 31 16.36 -2.25 -18.30
CA TRP A 31 16.17 -1.08 -19.15
C TRP A 31 15.07 -1.31 -20.20
N GLU A 32 15.05 -2.44 -20.88
CA GLU A 32 14.01 -2.81 -21.84
C GLU A 32 12.62 -2.83 -21.18
N ILE A 33 12.50 -3.43 -20.00
CA ILE A 33 11.25 -3.41 -19.22
C ILE A 33 10.83 -1.97 -18.88
N LEU A 34 11.76 -1.11 -18.49
CA LEU A 34 11.45 0.28 -18.17
C LEU A 34 11.01 1.09 -19.41
N GLN A 35 11.45 0.72 -20.59
CA GLN A 35 11.05 1.37 -21.84
C GLN A 35 9.64 1.02 -22.31
N THR A 36 9.00 -0.02 -21.76
CA THR A 36 7.60 -0.37 -22.09
C THR A 36 6.60 0.72 -21.71
N CYS A 37 7.00 1.67 -20.91
CA CYS A 37 6.20 2.85 -20.54
C CYS A 37 6.77 4.11 -21.18
N GLU A 38 5.93 5.08 -21.49
CA GLU A 38 6.37 6.37 -22.05
C GLU A 38 7.23 7.14 -21.05
N GLN A 39 6.85 7.16 -19.77
CA GLN A 39 7.50 7.94 -18.72
C GLN A 39 7.56 7.20 -17.38
N GLY A 40 8.66 7.40 -16.63
CA GLY A 40 8.81 6.90 -15.27
C GLY A 40 8.74 5.38 -15.14
N LEU A 41 8.03 4.90 -14.15
CA LEU A 41 7.83 3.48 -13.83
C LEU A 41 6.39 3.04 -14.11
N ALA A 42 6.22 1.86 -14.69
CA ALA A 42 4.92 1.26 -14.94
C ALA A 42 4.20 0.91 -13.64
N ILE A 43 2.97 1.42 -13.50
CA ILE A 43 2.09 1.01 -12.41
C ILE A 43 1.52 -0.37 -12.75
N GLY A 44 1.70 -1.34 -11.84
CA GLY A 44 1.20 -2.71 -12.00
C GLY A 44 2.30 -3.75 -12.24
N PHE A 45 3.47 -3.36 -12.70
CA PHE A 45 4.61 -4.28 -12.76
C PHE A 45 5.23 -4.47 -11.38
N PHE A 46 5.40 -5.72 -10.99
CA PHE A 46 5.97 -6.09 -9.69
C PHE A 46 7.38 -5.52 -9.49
N ILE A 47 8.22 -5.62 -10.50
CA ILE A 47 9.60 -5.09 -10.46
C ILE A 47 9.62 -3.57 -10.23
N CYS A 48 8.65 -2.82 -10.78
CA CYS A 48 8.61 -1.37 -10.64
C CYS A 48 8.37 -0.91 -9.19
N GLN A 49 7.72 -1.72 -8.37
CA GLN A 49 7.57 -1.43 -6.94
C GLN A 49 8.91 -1.52 -6.19
N TRP A 50 9.72 -2.51 -6.51
CA TRP A 50 11.07 -2.66 -5.96
C TRP A 50 12.00 -1.54 -6.42
N LEU A 51 11.98 -1.23 -7.71
CA LEU A 51 12.76 -0.14 -8.30
C LEU A 51 12.38 1.21 -7.73
N ALA A 52 11.09 1.45 -7.48
CA ALA A 52 10.60 2.65 -6.82
C ALA A 52 11.11 2.78 -5.38
N ASN A 53 11.12 1.69 -4.62
CA ASN A 53 11.69 1.69 -3.27
C ASN A 53 13.20 1.89 -3.28
N PHE A 54 13.90 1.23 -4.20
CA PHE A 54 15.34 1.39 -4.38
C PHE A 54 15.72 2.83 -4.74
N TYR A 55 14.94 3.49 -5.62
CA TYR A 55 15.19 4.88 -6.02
C TYR A 55 15.17 5.85 -4.83
N LEU A 56 14.37 5.58 -3.80
CA LEU A 56 14.25 6.38 -2.59
C LEU A 56 15.15 5.91 -1.43
N GLU A 57 15.92 4.83 -1.58
CA GLU A 57 16.80 4.30 -0.52
C GLU A 57 17.78 5.35 0.02
N SER A 58 18.37 6.13 -0.89
CA SER A 58 19.31 7.19 -0.50
C SER A 58 18.64 8.31 0.30
N LEU A 59 17.36 8.59 0.02
CA LEU A 59 16.56 9.54 0.79
C LEU A 59 16.29 9.02 2.20
N ASP A 60 15.97 7.73 2.35
CA ASP A 60 15.73 7.14 3.67
C ASP A 60 16.96 7.29 4.57
N ARG A 61 18.14 7.00 4.03
CA ARG A 61 19.43 7.21 4.74
C ARG A 61 19.66 8.68 5.07
N TYR A 62 19.38 9.57 4.13
CA TYR A 62 19.51 11.01 4.38
C TYR A 62 18.58 11.50 5.49
N ILE A 63 17.34 11.02 5.53
CA ILE A 63 16.37 11.40 6.57
C ILE A 63 16.88 11.05 7.98
N THR A 64 17.58 9.94 8.15
CA THR A 64 18.12 9.54 9.46
C THR A 64 19.23 10.46 9.97
N THR A 65 19.88 11.24 9.10
CA THR A 65 20.92 12.20 9.49
C THR A 65 20.37 13.58 9.87
N LEU A 66 19.05 13.82 9.64
CA LEU A 66 18.47 15.13 9.86
C LEU A 66 18.21 15.41 11.34
N ASP A 67 18.71 16.55 11.82
CA ASP A 67 18.47 17.00 13.19
C ASP A 67 16.98 17.21 13.47
N GLY A 68 16.53 16.70 14.62
CA GLY A 68 15.16 16.79 15.10
C GLY A 68 14.20 15.76 14.52
N VAL A 69 14.64 14.88 13.65
CA VAL A 69 13.90 13.67 13.24
C VAL A 69 14.28 12.54 14.18
N LYS A 70 13.32 12.07 14.99
CA LYS A 70 13.54 10.96 15.91
C LYS A 70 13.20 9.62 15.25
N TYR A 71 12.11 9.58 14.49
CA TYR A 71 11.69 8.41 13.73
C TYR A 71 11.16 8.83 12.36
N SER A 72 11.33 7.97 11.39
CA SER A 72 10.76 8.13 10.04
C SER A 72 10.12 6.82 9.60
N VAL A 73 8.99 6.93 8.90
CA VAL A 73 8.31 5.80 8.28
C VAL A 73 7.97 6.20 6.85
N ARG A 74 8.28 5.33 5.90
CA ARG A 74 7.93 5.52 4.50
C ARG A 74 7.14 4.32 3.97
N TYR A 75 6.08 4.62 3.26
CA TYR A 75 5.36 3.66 2.43
C TYR A 75 5.27 4.21 1.01
N MET A 76 6.07 3.65 0.12
CA MET A 76 6.27 4.17 -1.25
C MET A 76 6.66 5.65 -1.24
N ASP A 77 5.79 6.52 -1.75
CA ASP A 77 5.98 7.97 -1.84
C ASP A 77 5.48 8.76 -0.62
N ASP A 78 4.76 8.11 0.28
CA ASP A 78 4.24 8.73 1.50
C ASP A 78 5.26 8.60 2.64
N ILE A 79 5.76 9.75 3.10
CA ILE A 79 6.79 9.84 4.14
C ILE A 79 6.20 10.51 5.38
N VAL A 80 6.40 9.91 6.53
CA VAL A 80 6.03 10.45 7.83
C VAL A 80 7.28 10.60 8.69
N LEU A 81 7.44 11.76 9.30
CA LEU A 81 8.54 12.08 10.21
C LEU A 81 7.98 12.37 11.60
N PHE A 82 8.64 11.86 12.62
CA PHE A 82 8.32 12.14 14.01
C PHE A 82 9.50 12.85 14.69
N GLY A 83 9.16 13.88 15.44
CA GLY A 83 10.15 14.63 16.20
C GLY A 83 9.50 15.52 17.26
N PRO A 84 10.21 15.88 18.32
CA PRO A 84 9.67 16.65 19.44
C PRO A 84 9.48 18.13 19.11
N ASN A 85 10.21 18.66 18.11
CA ASN A 85 10.27 20.08 17.82
C ASN A 85 9.73 20.42 16.45
N LYS A 86 8.63 21.18 16.40
CA LYS A 86 7.97 21.60 15.17
C LYS A 86 8.90 22.41 14.24
N LYS A 87 9.73 23.33 14.77
CA LYS A 87 10.65 24.14 13.97
C LYS A 87 11.71 23.26 13.29
N LYS A 88 12.26 22.26 14.01
CA LYS A 88 13.22 21.30 13.45
C LYS A 88 12.58 20.43 12.37
N LEU A 89 11.34 19.97 12.55
CA LEU A 89 10.61 19.23 11.51
C LEU A 89 10.35 20.07 10.24
N HIS A 90 10.09 21.38 10.38
CA HIS A 90 9.98 22.28 9.21
C HIS A 90 11.32 22.44 8.48
N ARG A 91 12.46 22.49 9.21
CA ARG A 91 13.79 22.52 8.58
C ARG A 91 14.06 21.19 7.86
N ALA A 92 13.79 20.05 8.53
CA ALA A 92 13.95 18.73 7.93
C ALA A 92 13.10 18.59 6.64
N ARG A 93 11.85 19.06 6.65
CA ARG A 93 11.02 19.09 5.44
C ARG A 93 11.66 19.89 4.31
N LYS A 94 12.21 21.08 4.59
CA LYS A 94 12.90 21.90 3.56
C LYS A 94 14.12 21.14 2.99
N ALA A 95 14.94 20.56 3.87
CA ALA A 95 16.10 19.76 3.47
C ALA A 95 15.71 18.54 2.60
N ILE A 96 14.63 17.84 2.97
CA ILE A 96 14.09 16.74 2.16
C ILE A 96 13.60 17.24 0.79
N ALA A 97 12.93 18.39 0.71
CA ALA A 97 12.46 18.94 -0.56
C ALA A 97 13.64 19.26 -1.48
N GLU A 98 14.69 19.87 -0.95
CA GLU A 98 15.93 20.14 -1.69
C GLU A 98 16.65 18.85 -2.12
N TYR A 99 16.74 17.86 -1.25
CA TYR A 99 17.34 16.56 -1.58
C TYR A 99 16.58 15.87 -2.72
N LEU A 100 15.25 15.82 -2.64
CA LEU A 100 14.39 15.27 -3.68
C LEU A 100 14.66 15.96 -5.03
N GLN A 101 14.71 17.29 -5.04
CA GLN A 101 14.89 18.06 -6.26
C GLN A 101 16.32 17.92 -6.82
N LYS A 102 17.35 18.15 -5.99
CA LYS A 102 18.75 18.18 -6.44
C LYS A 102 19.32 16.79 -6.70
N ARG A 103 19.00 15.83 -5.82
CA ARG A 103 19.58 14.48 -5.89
C ARG A 103 18.72 13.45 -6.62
N LEU A 104 17.39 13.56 -6.58
CA LEU A 104 16.50 12.56 -7.17
C LEU A 104 15.64 13.11 -8.32
N ARG A 105 15.75 14.39 -8.65
CA ARG A 105 14.93 15.05 -9.69
C ARG A 105 13.43 14.86 -9.47
N LEU A 106 13.01 14.79 -8.19
CA LEU A 106 11.64 14.61 -7.76
C LEU A 106 11.13 15.87 -7.08
N GLN A 107 9.80 16.07 -7.11
CA GLN A 107 9.15 17.18 -6.44
C GLN A 107 8.35 16.72 -5.24
N MET A 108 8.38 17.50 -4.16
CA MET A 108 7.53 17.29 -2.99
C MET A 108 6.10 17.79 -3.28
N LYS A 109 5.07 17.08 -2.82
CA LYS A 109 3.68 17.56 -2.86
C LYS A 109 3.51 18.80 -1.97
N GLY A 110 2.67 19.74 -2.39
CA GLY A 110 2.37 20.95 -1.61
C GLY A 110 1.49 20.71 -0.37
N ASN A 111 0.81 19.59 -0.27
CA ASN A 111 -0.14 19.25 0.79
C ASN A 111 0.50 18.63 2.06
N TRP A 112 1.78 18.88 2.29
CA TRP A 112 2.48 18.45 3.51
C TRP A 112 1.91 19.16 4.76
N GLN A 113 2.00 18.51 5.91
CA GLN A 113 1.45 19.02 7.17
C GLN A 113 2.37 18.66 8.34
N VAL A 114 2.50 19.58 9.29
CA VAL A 114 3.18 19.34 10.57
C VAL A 114 2.21 19.68 11.69
N PHE A 115 1.86 18.71 12.49
CA PHE A 115 0.88 18.86 13.57
C PHE A 115 1.23 17.96 14.76
N PRO A 116 0.83 18.33 15.99
CA PRO A 116 1.01 17.47 17.14
C PRO A 116 -0.02 16.34 17.16
N LEU A 117 0.46 15.12 17.44
CA LEU A 117 -0.37 13.91 17.48
C LEU A 117 -1.47 13.96 18.55
N LYS A 118 -1.27 14.81 19.60
CA LYS A 118 -2.27 15.07 20.65
C LYS A 118 -3.52 15.81 20.11
N VAL A 119 -3.35 16.62 19.05
CA VAL A 119 -4.44 17.47 18.52
C VAL A 119 -5.28 16.69 17.48
N ARG A 120 -4.62 15.90 16.65
CA ARG A 120 -5.33 15.09 15.65
C ARG A 120 -4.54 13.84 15.28
N PRO A 121 -5.25 12.76 14.84
CA PRO A 121 -4.61 11.53 14.43
C PRO A 121 -3.83 11.71 13.11
N LEU A 122 -2.80 10.89 12.96
CA LEU A 122 -2.12 10.69 11.70
C LEU A 122 -2.96 9.78 10.79
N ASP A 123 -3.35 10.27 9.64
CA ASP A 123 -4.04 9.47 8.60
C ASP A 123 -2.98 8.89 7.64
N TYR A 124 -2.69 7.59 7.77
CA TYR A 124 -1.63 6.93 7.03
C TYR A 124 -2.01 5.50 6.64
N VAL A 125 -1.75 5.11 5.40
CA VAL A 125 -1.99 3.75 4.84
C VAL A 125 -3.39 3.18 5.16
N GLY A 126 -4.42 4.06 5.17
CA GLY A 126 -5.81 3.63 5.38
C GLY A 126 -6.26 3.51 6.84
N TYR A 127 -5.40 3.87 7.77
CA TYR A 127 -5.68 3.93 9.20
C TYR A 127 -5.52 5.35 9.75
N ARG A 128 -6.07 5.57 10.93
CA ARG A 128 -5.87 6.76 11.74
C ARG A 128 -5.19 6.37 13.03
N PHE A 129 -3.97 6.84 13.19
CA PHE A 129 -3.14 6.59 14.35
C PHE A 129 -3.32 7.75 15.34
N TYR A 130 -3.93 7.44 16.45
CA TYR A 130 -3.97 8.30 17.63
C TYR A 130 -2.76 7.99 18.50
N ARG A 131 -2.59 8.70 19.60
CA ARG A 131 -1.46 8.45 20.48
C ARG A 131 -1.49 7.06 21.11
N ASP A 132 -2.66 6.62 21.55
CA ASP A 132 -2.82 5.43 22.39
C ASP A 132 -3.62 4.31 21.69
N TYR A 133 -4.25 4.60 20.55
CA TYR A 133 -5.04 3.63 19.79
C TYR A 133 -5.05 3.92 18.29
N THR A 134 -5.43 2.92 17.51
CA THR A 134 -5.50 3.01 16.05
C THR A 134 -6.91 2.65 15.55
N THR A 135 -7.43 3.41 14.60
CA THR A 135 -8.72 3.11 13.97
C THR A 135 -8.59 3.00 12.46
N MET A 136 -9.51 2.30 11.84
CA MET A 136 -9.64 2.30 10.39
C MET A 136 -10.10 3.69 9.90
N ARG A 137 -9.55 4.14 8.75
CA ARG A 137 -10.02 5.38 8.10
C ARG A 137 -11.53 5.34 7.87
N ARG A 138 -12.24 6.43 8.20
CA ARG A 138 -13.71 6.51 8.14
C ARG A 138 -14.30 6.00 6.82
N LYS A 139 -13.72 6.38 5.69
CA LYS A 139 -14.18 5.93 4.35
C LYS A 139 -14.11 4.41 4.21
N ASN A 140 -13.03 3.79 4.67
CA ASN A 140 -12.83 2.33 4.63
C ASN A 140 -13.79 1.63 5.59
N PHE A 141 -13.96 2.17 6.79
CA PHE A 141 -14.89 1.63 7.78
C PHE A 141 -16.34 1.68 7.31
N LEU A 142 -16.79 2.78 6.70
CA LEU A 142 -18.13 2.87 6.12
C LEU A 142 -18.35 1.89 4.96
N ARG A 143 -17.36 1.68 4.11
CA ARG A 143 -17.43 0.65 3.05
C ARG A 143 -17.53 -0.75 3.65
N PHE A 144 -16.73 -1.03 4.66
CA PHE A 144 -16.76 -2.29 5.39
C PHE A 144 -18.13 -2.55 6.03
N THR A 145 -18.66 -1.61 6.82
CA THR A 145 -19.96 -1.78 7.50
C THR A 145 -21.13 -1.93 6.54
N ARG A 146 -21.13 -1.20 5.41
CA ARG A 146 -22.14 -1.35 4.35
C ARG A 146 -22.10 -2.76 3.74
N GLN A 147 -20.90 -3.27 3.48
CA GLN A 147 -20.74 -4.62 2.93
C GLN A 147 -21.15 -5.70 3.93
N CYS A 148 -20.82 -5.56 5.21
CA CYS A 148 -21.29 -6.46 6.26
C CYS A 148 -22.82 -6.51 6.32
N ARG A 149 -23.48 -5.36 6.36
CA ARG A 149 -24.96 -5.29 6.36
C ARG A 149 -25.57 -5.95 5.12
N LYS A 150 -24.98 -5.74 3.94
CA LYS A 150 -25.45 -6.38 2.70
C LYS A 150 -25.32 -7.88 2.73
N VAL A 151 -24.19 -8.39 3.25
CA VAL A 151 -23.95 -9.84 3.35
C VAL A 151 -24.86 -10.46 4.41
N ARG A 152 -25.01 -9.82 5.56
CA ARG A 152 -25.94 -10.26 6.61
C ARG A 152 -27.37 -10.43 6.09
N LYS A 153 -27.90 -9.41 5.39
CA LYS A 153 -29.26 -9.50 4.76
C LYS A 153 -29.38 -10.67 3.77
N LYS A 154 -28.32 -11.00 3.03
CA LYS A 154 -28.31 -12.17 2.13
C LYS A 154 -28.37 -13.49 2.89
N ILE A 155 -27.63 -13.61 4.00
CA ILE A 155 -27.66 -14.79 4.87
C ILE A 155 -29.06 -14.97 5.47
N GLU A 156 -29.63 -13.92 6.04
CA GLU A 156 -30.99 -13.91 6.61
C GLU A 156 -32.07 -14.31 5.60
N ARG A 157 -31.86 -14.02 4.30
CA ARG A 157 -32.78 -14.38 3.20
C ARG A 157 -32.40 -15.70 2.51
N HIS A 158 -31.47 -16.47 3.01
CA HIS A 158 -30.93 -17.70 2.41
C HIS A 158 -30.45 -17.52 0.96
N GLN A 159 -30.00 -16.30 0.60
CA GLN A 159 -29.54 -15.98 -0.74
C GLN A 159 -28.07 -16.34 -0.93
N ARG A 160 -27.69 -16.79 -2.12
CA ARG A 160 -26.31 -17.12 -2.47
C ARG A 160 -25.41 -15.90 -2.35
N ILE A 161 -24.25 -16.09 -1.71
CA ILE A 161 -23.19 -15.08 -1.62
C ILE A 161 -22.19 -15.33 -2.75
N ALA A 162 -22.00 -14.35 -3.63
CA ALA A 162 -21.02 -14.47 -4.71
C ALA A 162 -19.58 -14.47 -4.17
N TYR A 163 -18.70 -15.23 -4.82
CA TYR A 163 -17.28 -15.33 -4.48
C TYR A 163 -16.60 -13.97 -4.26
N ARG A 164 -16.76 -13.03 -5.23
CA ARG A 164 -16.19 -11.67 -5.13
C ARG A 164 -16.62 -10.92 -3.88
N THR A 165 -17.89 -11.14 -3.46
CA THR A 165 -18.42 -10.49 -2.24
C THR A 165 -17.83 -11.11 -0.98
N ALA A 166 -17.74 -12.45 -0.91
CA ALA A 166 -17.15 -13.16 0.22
C ALA A 166 -15.65 -12.87 0.36
N SER A 167 -14.89 -13.00 -0.72
CA SER A 167 -13.45 -12.73 -0.75
C SER A 167 -13.14 -11.27 -0.40
N GLY A 168 -13.87 -10.31 -0.98
CA GLY A 168 -13.68 -8.89 -0.67
C GLY A 168 -14.04 -8.54 0.78
N LEU A 169 -15.05 -9.19 1.38
CA LEU A 169 -15.37 -8.99 2.80
C LEU A 169 -14.31 -9.62 3.71
N LEU A 170 -13.83 -10.82 3.40
CA LEU A 170 -12.74 -11.47 4.15
C LEU A 170 -11.47 -10.62 4.16
N SER A 171 -11.10 -10.04 3.00
CA SER A 171 -9.96 -9.11 2.91
C SER A 171 -10.13 -7.90 3.83
N ARG A 172 -11.32 -7.30 3.86
CA ARG A 172 -11.59 -6.16 4.77
C ARG A 172 -11.64 -6.57 6.24
N ILE A 173 -12.15 -7.76 6.57
CA ILE A 173 -12.09 -8.30 7.93
C ILE A 173 -10.62 -8.49 8.34
N GLY A 174 -9.75 -8.91 7.42
CA GLY A 174 -8.31 -8.99 7.66
C GLY A 174 -7.70 -7.64 8.04
N GLN A 175 -8.11 -6.55 7.42
CA GLN A 175 -7.64 -5.20 7.76
C GLN A 175 -7.99 -4.78 9.20
N LEU A 176 -9.07 -5.29 9.78
CA LEU A 176 -9.42 -5.01 11.18
C LEU A 176 -8.41 -5.55 12.20
N LYS A 177 -7.52 -6.46 11.81
CA LYS A 177 -6.47 -6.98 12.70
C LYS A 177 -5.41 -5.92 13.07
N HIS A 178 -5.29 -4.88 12.25
CA HIS A 178 -4.27 -3.84 12.39
C HIS A 178 -4.80 -2.57 13.07
N CYS A 179 -5.96 -2.65 13.74
CA CYS A 179 -6.55 -1.53 14.47
C CYS A 179 -7.42 -2.01 15.64
N ASP A 180 -7.74 -1.11 16.55
CA ASP A 180 -8.61 -1.36 17.68
C ASP A 180 -10.06 -1.56 17.21
N SER A 181 -10.44 -2.79 17.00
CA SER A 181 -11.64 -3.17 16.27
C SER A 181 -12.56 -4.15 16.99
N VAL A 182 -12.33 -4.41 18.28
CA VAL A 182 -13.10 -5.41 19.06
C VAL A 182 -14.61 -5.18 18.95
N MET A 183 -15.06 -3.95 19.23
CA MET A 183 -16.48 -3.60 19.15
C MET A 183 -17.04 -3.68 17.73
N ALA A 184 -16.24 -3.28 16.73
CA ALA A 184 -16.64 -3.39 15.33
C ALA A 184 -16.77 -4.85 14.88
N ARG A 185 -15.89 -5.72 15.35
CA ARG A 185 -15.96 -7.18 15.07
C ARG A 185 -17.21 -7.78 15.68
N LYS A 186 -17.45 -7.57 16.99
CA LYS A 186 -18.67 -8.06 17.66
C LYS A 186 -19.95 -7.59 16.95
N LYS A 187 -20.01 -6.32 16.54
CA LYS A 187 -21.21 -5.75 15.93
C LYS A 187 -21.45 -6.16 14.48
N TYR A 188 -20.40 -6.30 13.68
CA TYR A 188 -20.54 -6.44 12.22
C TYR A 188 -20.02 -7.77 11.66
N VAL A 189 -19.06 -8.42 12.32
CA VAL A 189 -18.43 -9.65 11.82
C VAL A 189 -19.05 -10.91 12.44
N ASP A 190 -19.19 -10.94 13.76
CA ASP A 190 -19.68 -12.10 14.48
C ASP A 190 -21.09 -12.54 14.02
N PRO A 191 -22.05 -11.61 13.74
CA PRO A 191 -23.36 -12.01 13.23
C PRO A 191 -23.36 -12.64 11.83
N ILE A 192 -22.27 -12.48 11.07
CA ILE A 192 -22.15 -13.06 9.71
C ILE A 192 -21.55 -14.47 9.76
N GLY A 193 -20.63 -14.71 10.70
CA GLY A 193 -19.88 -15.95 10.78
C GLY A 193 -18.80 -16.03 9.68
N VAL A 194 -17.55 -15.77 10.05
CA VAL A 194 -16.40 -15.80 9.11
C VAL A 194 -16.26 -17.15 8.42
N ARG A 195 -16.70 -18.26 9.07
CA ARG A 195 -16.66 -19.62 8.54
C ARG A 195 -17.46 -19.75 7.25
N ILE A 196 -18.67 -19.20 7.19
CA ILE A 196 -19.53 -19.21 6.00
C ILE A 196 -18.82 -18.56 4.81
N LEU A 197 -18.19 -17.41 5.03
CA LEU A 197 -17.46 -16.70 3.96
C LEU A 197 -16.26 -17.50 3.45
N LYS A 198 -15.51 -18.14 4.37
CA LYS A 198 -14.37 -19.01 4.01
C LYS A 198 -14.82 -20.22 3.20
N GLU A 199 -15.94 -20.83 3.53
CA GLU A 199 -16.50 -21.96 2.80
C GLU A 199 -16.90 -21.56 1.37
N VAL A 200 -17.57 -20.43 1.20
CA VAL A 200 -17.91 -19.90 -0.13
C VAL A 200 -16.65 -19.71 -0.99
N VAL A 201 -15.60 -19.14 -0.41
CA VAL A 201 -14.33 -18.91 -1.14
C VAL A 201 -13.64 -20.22 -1.48
N ARG A 202 -13.57 -21.17 -0.53
CA ARG A 202 -12.95 -22.49 -0.72
C ARG A 202 -13.65 -23.30 -1.81
N ASN A 203 -14.97 -23.35 -1.78
CA ASN A 203 -15.76 -24.12 -2.74
C ASN A 203 -15.60 -23.58 -4.17
N GLU A 204 -15.61 -22.27 -4.34
CA GLU A 204 -15.40 -21.65 -5.65
C GLU A 204 -13.96 -21.82 -6.16
N SER A 205 -12.96 -21.76 -5.27
CA SER A 205 -11.56 -22.02 -5.65
C SER A 205 -11.38 -23.46 -6.13
N LYS A 206 -11.99 -24.44 -5.46
CA LYS A 206 -11.98 -25.85 -5.92
C LYS A 206 -12.63 -26.00 -7.31
N ARG A 207 -13.79 -25.38 -7.55
CA ARG A 207 -14.47 -25.41 -8.85
C ARG A 207 -13.58 -24.86 -9.97
N ARG A 208 -12.88 -23.75 -9.72
CA ARG A 208 -11.97 -23.16 -10.71
C ARG A 208 -10.75 -24.04 -11.00
N GLN A 209 -10.20 -24.69 -9.97
CA GLN A 209 -9.11 -25.64 -10.16
C GLN A 209 -9.53 -26.86 -10.99
N CYS A 210 -10.72 -27.40 -10.75
CA CYS A 210 -11.25 -28.52 -11.56
C CYS A 210 -11.51 -28.08 -13.00
N ALA A 211 -12.11 -26.90 -13.23
CA ALA A 211 -12.33 -26.38 -14.57
C ALA A 211 -11.02 -26.13 -15.34
N GLY A 212 -9.97 -25.60 -14.67
CA GLY A 212 -8.65 -25.41 -15.26
C GLY A 212 -7.94 -26.71 -15.65
N LYS A 213 -8.14 -27.79 -14.86
CA LYS A 213 -7.60 -29.12 -15.21
C LYS A 213 -8.29 -29.75 -16.42
N CYS A 214 -9.60 -29.56 -16.59
CA CYS A 214 -10.31 -30.04 -17.78
C CYS A 214 -9.85 -29.38 -19.08
N VAL A 215 -9.50 -28.08 -19.03
CA VAL A 215 -9.01 -27.35 -20.22
C VAL A 215 -7.62 -27.84 -20.64
N LEU A 216 -6.76 -28.21 -19.68
CA LEU A 216 -5.43 -28.75 -19.98
C LEU A 216 -5.46 -30.22 -20.46
N ALA A 217 -6.47 -31.01 -20.09
CA ALA A 217 -6.64 -32.39 -20.51
C ALA A 217 -7.33 -32.53 -21.89
N GLY A 218 -8.08 -31.51 -22.35
CA GLY A 218 -8.76 -31.50 -23.64
C GLY A 218 -7.94 -30.94 -24.81
N GLY A 219 -6.70 -30.52 -24.58
CA GLY A 219 -5.78 -29.96 -25.60
C GLY A 219 -4.73 -30.94 -26.14
N ALA A 220 -4.85 -32.24 -25.84
CA ALA A 220 -3.95 -33.29 -26.30
C ALA A 220 -4.77 -34.40 -27.05
N ALA A 221 -5.48 -33.97 -28.11
CA ALA A 221 -6.09 -34.89 -29.08
C ALA A 221 -5.91 -34.31 -30.49
#